data_d99c050955bbff738815bb1ed7ba3b15
#
_entry.id   d99c050955bbff738815bb1ed7ba3b15
#
_cell.length_a   1.000
_cell.length_b   1.000
_cell.length_c   1.000
_cell.angle_alpha   90.00
_cell.angle_beta   90.00
_cell.angle_gamma   90.00
#
_symmetry.space_group_name_H-M   'P 1'
#
loop_
_entity.id
_entity.type
_entity.pdbx_description
1 polymer ?
#
loop_
_entity_poly.entity_id
_entity_poly.type
_entity_poly.pdbx_seq_one_letter_code
_entity_poly.pdbx_strand_id
1 'polypeptide(L)'
;MEQHNDFETDPITTEVVRNKLEGIANEMQSTLFRSSFSPIVKEGLDASASLFTIDGETLAQAIALPFHLATLIPIVKKIIEEFQLDQMANKDIYIMNDPYMGGTHLPDIALVMPIFSGGELIAFSAAMTHHQDVGGMSPGSVPTNATEIFQEGIRIPPLKYSDKGVINDKLLKILKLNVR
;
A
#
# COMPACT_ATOMS: atom_id res chain seq x y z
N MET A 1 3.54 1.88 38.00
CA MET A 1 4.73 1.02 37.95
C MET A 1 4.58 0.24 36.65
N GLU A 2 5.07 0.82 35.55
CA GLU A 2 5.12 0.15 34.24
C GLU A 2 6.25 -0.88 34.31
N GLN A 3 5.89 -2.14 34.20
CA GLN A 3 6.87 -3.19 33.97
C GLN A 3 7.38 -3.03 32.53
N HIS A 4 8.53 -2.37 32.37
CA HIS A 4 9.35 -2.56 31.16
C HIS A 4 9.77 -4.04 31.15
N ASN A 5 9.08 -4.84 30.34
CA ASN A 5 9.62 -6.12 29.94
C ASN A 5 10.77 -5.82 28.97
N ASP A 6 11.98 -5.71 29.48
CA ASP A 6 13.20 -5.78 28.69
C ASP A 6 13.29 -7.20 28.12
N PHE A 7 12.66 -7.42 26.97
CA PHE A 7 13.00 -8.58 26.14
C PHE A 7 14.42 -8.34 25.61
N GLU A 8 15.41 -8.92 26.24
CA GLU A 8 16.74 -9.09 25.62
C GLU A 8 16.53 -9.93 24.36
N THR A 9 16.34 -9.26 23.22
CA THR A 9 16.26 -9.93 21.93
C THR A 9 17.67 -10.39 21.55
N ASP A 10 17.83 -11.71 21.37
CA ASP A 10 19.05 -12.29 20.87
C ASP A 10 19.41 -11.64 19.52
N PRO A 11 20.61 -11.01 19.37
CA PRO A 11 21.01 -10.32 18.14
C PRO A 11 20.98 -11.22 16.90
N ILE A 12 21.26 -12.52 17.06
CA ILE A 12 21.23 -13.48 15.94
C ILE A 12 19.79 -13.69 15.46
N THR A 13 18.87 -13.89 16.39
CA THR A 13 17.44 -14.03 16.08
C THR A 13 16.89 -12.76 15.44
N THR A 14 17.25 -11.58 15.95
CA THR A 14 16.87 -10.29 15.36
C THR A 14 17.33 -10.17 13.91
N GLU A 15 18.58 -10.51 13.63
CA GLU A 15 19.14 -10.46 12.27
C GLU A 15 18.47 -11.47 11.33
N VAL A 16 18.18 -12.69 11.80
CA VAL A 16 17.44 -13.70 11.03
C VAL A 16 16.04 -13.19 10.69
N VAL A 17 15.32 -12.61 11.65
CA VAL A 17 13.97 -12.05 11.43
C VAL A 17 14.02 -10.89 10.44
N ARG A 18 14.96 -9.96 10.59
CA ARG A 18 15.16 -8.83 9.67
C ARG A 18 15.36 -9.30 8.23
N ASN A 19 16.29 -10.22 8.00
CA ASN A 19 16.55 -10.76 6.67
C ASN A 19 15.35 -11.51 6.07
N LYS A 20 14.55 -12.19 6.91
CA LYS A 20 13.31 -12.83 6.49
C LYS A 20 12.27 -11.82 6.04
N LEU A 21 12.07 -10.73 6.79
CA LEU A 21 11.11 -9.68 6.44
C LEU A 21 11.51 -8.95 5.14
N GLU A 22 12.80 -8.65 4.96
CA GLU A 22 13.33 -8.10 3.70
C GLU A 22 13.09 -9.06 2.52
N GLY A 23 13.31 -10.36 2.72
CA GLY A 23 13.02 -11.40 1.73
C GLY A 23 11.55 -11.42 1.35
N ILE A 24 10.63 -11.33 2.31
CA ILE A 24 9.18 -11.28 2.07
C ILE A 24 8.80 -10.03 1.26
N ALA A 25 9.29 -8.84 1.64
CA ALA A 25 9.01 -7.61 0.92
C ALA A 25 9.48 -7.68 -0.55
N ASN A 26 10.69 -8.22 -0.79
CA ASN A 26 11.22 -8.43 -2.14
C ASN A 26 10.40 -9.45 -2.95
N GLU A 27 9.89 -10.50 -2.33
CA GLU A 27 9.02 -11.49 -2.97
C GLU A 27 7.66 -10.88 -3.35
N MET A 28 7.07 -10.06 -2.47
CA MET A 28 5.85 -9.29 -2.76
C MET A 28 6.05 -8.44 -4.02
N GLN A 29 7.11 -7.65 -4.08
CA GLN A 29 7.40 -6.78 -5.22
C GLN A 29 7.68 -7.58 -6.51
N SER A 30 8.45 -8.66 -6.42
CA SER A 30 8.71 -9.55 -7.56
C SER A 30 7.41 -10.17 -8.09
N THR A 31 6.46 -10.44 -7.22
CA THR A 31 5.14 -10.94 -7.59
C THR A 31 4.33 -9.88 -8.33
N LEU A 32 4.35 -8.62 -7.87
CA LEU A 32 3.72 -7.50 -8.57
C LEU A 32 4.28 -7.36 -9.99
N PHE A 33 5.60 -7.31 -10.16
CA PHE A 33 6.23 -7.19 -11.47
C PHE A 33 5.88 -8.33 -12.41
N ARG A 34 5.87 -9.58 -11.93
CA ARG A 34 5.57 -10.75 -12.74
C ARG A 34 4.09 -10.87 -13.10
N SER A 35 3.19 -10.42 -12.23
CA SER A 35 1.74 -10.47 -12.47
C SER A 35 1.20 -9.26 -13.24
N SER A 36 1.98 -8.19 -13.36
CA SER A 36 1.56 -6.99 -14.07
C SER A 36 1.53 -7.17 -15.57
N PHE A 37 0.53 -6.56 -16.22
CA PHE A 37 0.44 -6.40 -17.67
C PHE A 37 0.85 -4.99 -18.12
N SER A 38 0.95 -4.03 -17.21
CA SER A 38 1.36 -2.66 -17.51
C SER A 38 2.87 -2.58 -17.76
N PRO A 39 3.31 -2.00 -18.88
CA PRO A 39 4.74 -1.75 -19.15
C PRO A 39 5.38 -0.86 -18.09
N ILE A 40 4.64 0.09 -17.51
CA ILE A 40 5.12 0.99 -16.46
C ILE A 40 5.58 0.18 -15.24
N VAL A 41 4.78 -0.79 -14.82
CA VAL A 41 5.11 -1.65 -13.67
C VAL A 41 6.12 -2.73 -14.06
N LYS A 42 5.91 -3.41 -15.21
CA LYS A 42 6.69 -4.60 -15.59
C LYS A 42 8.08 -4.27 -16.11
N GLU A 43 8.20 -3.19 -16.88
CA GLU A 43 9.46 -2.77 -17.51
C GLU A 43 10.06 -1.55 -16.81
N GLY A 44 9.23 -0.58 -16.42
CA GLY A 44 9.64 0.60 -15.67
C GLY A 44 9.88 0.34 -14.18
N LEU A 45 9.44 -0.83 -13.66
CA LEU A 45 9.55 -1.24 -12.26
C LEU A 45 8.88 -0.24 -11.30
N ASP A 46 7.84 0.43 -11.78
CA ASP A 46 7.13 1.49 -11.04
C ASP A 46 6.09 0.89 -10.09
N ALA A 47 6.62 0.28 -9.04
CA ALA A 47 5.85 -0.28 -7.93
C ALA A 47 6.70 -0.37 -6.67
N SER A 48 6.07 -0.42 -5.52
CA SER A 48 6.71 -0.63 -4.23
C SER A 48 5.92 -1.60 -3.36
N ALA A 49 6.63 -2.31 -2.47
CA ALA A 49 6.05 -3.20 -1.49
C ALA A 49 6.81 -3.10 -0.17
N SER A 50 6.09 -3.08 0.94
CA SER A 50 6.69 -2.92 2.27
C SER A 50 5.85 -3.61 3.34
N LEU A 51 6.49 -3.92 4.47
CA LEU A 51 5.87 -4.42 5.68
C LEU A 51 5.97 -3.36 6.78
N PHE A 52 4.95 -3.28 7.62
CA PHE A 52 4.82 -2.25 8.65
C PHE A 52 4.41 -2.87 9.99
N THR A 53 4.82 -2.22 11.09
CA THR A 53 4.28 -2.50 12.42
C THR A 53 2.80 -2.12 12.50
N ILE A 54 2.14 -2.47 13.61
CA ILE A 54 0.76 -2.06 13.90
C ILE A 54 0.62 -0.53 14.07
N ASP A 55 1.71 0.18 14.34
CA ASP A 55 1.76 1.64 14.46
C ASP A 55 2.12 2.34 13.13
N GLY A 56 2.30 1.57 12.05
CA GLY A 56 2.63 2.11 10.73
C GLY A 56 4.11 2.48 10.53
N GLU A 57 5.00 1.96 11.37
CA GLU A 57 6.46 2.09 11.18
C GLU A 57 6.97 0.99 10.24
N THR A 58 7.94 1.32 9.38
CA THR A 58 8.46 0.36 8.40
C THR A 58 9.27 -0.74 9.08
N LEU A 59 8.87 -2.00 8.88
CA LEU A 59 9.62 -3.20 9.27
C LEU A 59 10.60 -3.64 8.18
N ALA A 60 10.16 -3.64 6.93
CA ALA A 60 10.96 -3.99 5.78
C ALA A 60 10.37 -3.37 4.52
N GLN A 61 11.24 -2.99 3.59
CA GLN A 61 10.87 -2.46 2.29
C GLN A 61 11.62 -3.22 1.20
N ALA A 62 10.94 -3.53 0.11
CA ALA A 62 11.58 -4.12 -1.07
C ALA A 62 12.52 -3.11 -1.73
N ILE A 63 13.51 -3.63 -2.44
CA ILE A 63 14.41 -2.80 -3.25
C ILE A 63 13.60 -2.20 -4.39
N ALA A 64 13.40 -0.88 -4.36
CA ALA A 64 12.57 -0.12 -5.29
C ALA A 64 13.35 1.06 -5.88
N LEU A 65 12.71 1.77 -6.82
CA LEU A 65 13.23 3.05 -7.29
C LEU A 65 13.37 4.03 -6.11
N PRO A 66 14.44 4.86 -6.05
CA PRO A 66 14.71 5.71 -4.89
C PRO A 66 13.55 6.63 -4.47
N PHE A 67 12.74 7.12 -5.42
CA PHE A 67 11.59 7.98 -5.12
C PHE A 67 10.41 7.25 -4.47
N HIS A 68 10.41 5.90 -4.46
CA HIS A 68 9.42 5.10 -3.74
C HIS A 68 9.77 4.87 -2.26
N LEU A 69 10.95 5.29 -1.83
CA LEU A 69 11.37 5.13 -0.43
C LEU A 69 10.42 5.92 0.48
N ALA A 70 9.89 5.23 1.49
CA ALA A 70 9.00 5.80 2.50
C ALA A 70 7.62 6.30 2.02
N THR A 71 7.27 6.19 0.73
CA THR A 71 5.98 6.69 0.19
C THR A 71 4.75 5.98 0.77
N LEU A 72 4.91 4.73 1.21
CA LEU A 72 3.82 3.95 1.82
C LEU A 72 3.58 4.29 3.30
N ILE A 73 4.53 4.92 4.00
CA ILE A 73 4.39 5.26 5.44
C ILE A 73 3.16 6.13 5.71
N PRO A 74 2.99 7.30 5.05
CA PRO A 74 1.84 8.16 5.32
C PRO A 74 0.52 7.49 4.92
N ILE A 75 0.53 6.63 3.90
CA ILE A 75 -0.64 5.87 3.44
C ILE A 75 -1.09 4.87 4.52
N VAL A 76 -0.16 4.07 5.05
CA VAL A 76 -0.47 3.09 6.11
C VAL A 76 -0.96 3.78 7.38
N LYS A 77 -0.29 4.87 7.79
CA LYS A 77 -0.71 5.67 8.95
C LYS A 77 -2.12 6.25 8.76
N LYS A 78 -2.45 6.73 7.56
CA LYS A 78 -3.79 7.25 7.26
C LYS A 78 -4.86 6.16 7.28
N ILE A 79 -4.57 4.97 6.80
CA ILE A 79 -5.48 3.82 6.89
C ILE A 79 -5.71 3.43 8.37
N ILE A 80 -4.67 3.39 9.19
CA ILE A 80 -4.79 3.08 10.63
C ILE A 80 -5.64 4.15 11.34
N GLU A 81 -5.43 5.42 11.02
CA GLU A 81 -6.21 6.52 11.59
C GLU A 81 -7.71 6.42 11.25
N GLU A 82 -8.03 6.10 9.99
CA GLU A 82 -9.40 6.06 9.49
C GLU A 82 -10.20 4.85 9.97
N PHE A 83 -9.56 3.70 10.07
CA PHE A 83 -10.28 2.42 10.28
C PHE A 83 -10.03 1.77 11.63
N GLN A 84 -9.41 2.37 12.60
CA GLN A 84 -9.14 1.82 13.94
C GLN A 84 -8.78 0.31 13.94
N LEU A 85 -7.75 -0.08 14.65
CA LEU A 85 -7.18 -1.44 14.59
C LEU A 85 -8.16 -2.56 15.00
N ASP A 86 -9.04 -2.28 15.96
CA ASP A 86 -10.05 -3.20 16.47
C ASP A 86 -11.20 -3.50 15.52
N GLN A 87 -11.37 -2.68 14.48
CA GLN A 87 -12.37 -2.84 13.42
C GLN A 87 -11.83 -3.60 12.20
N MET A 88 -10.53 -3.87 12.17
CA MET A 88 -9.88 -4.59 11.09
C MET A 88 -10.05 -6.10 11.24
N ALA A 89 -10.20 -6.80 10.13
CA ALA A 89 -10.33 -8.24 10.10
C ALA A 89 -9.33 -8.89 9.14
N ASN A 90 -9.07 -10.17 9.35
CA ASN A 90 -8.23 -10.94 8.44
C ASN A 90 -8.83 -10.94 7.01
N LYS A 91 -7.98 -10.75 6.00
CA LYS A 91 -8.33 -10.60 4.57
C LYS A 91 -9.06 -9.29 4.22
N ASP A 92 -9.13 -8.31 5.14
CA ASP A 92 -9.49 -6.96 4.75
C ASP A 92 -8.41 -6.40 3.82
N ILE A 93 -8.82 -5.58 2.87
CA ILE A 93 -7.90 -4.81 2.03
C ILE A 93 -8.43 -3.38 1.95
N TYR A 94 -7.57 -2.43 2.21
CA TYR A 94 -7.85 -1.01 2.09
C TYR A 94 -7.17 -0.45 0.86
N ILE A 95 -7.80 0.54 0.21
CA ILE A 95 -7.33 1.19 -1.02
C ILE A 95 -7.33 2.69 -0.85
N MET A 96 -6.34 3.38 -1.40
CA MET A 96 -6.35 4.83 -1.56
C MET A 96 -5.29 5.29 -2.59
N ASN A 97 -5.47 6.53 -3.11
CA ASN A 97 -4.46 7.21 -3.92
C ASN A 97 -4.39 8.73 -3.67
N ASP A 98 -5.25 9.28 -2.80
CA ASP A 98 -5.39 10.73 -2.63
C ASP A 98 -4.10 11.36 -2.05
N PRO A 99 -3.40 12.25 -2.80
CA PRO A 99 -2.16 12.88 -2.33
C PRO A 99 -2.37 13.83 -1.14
N TYR A 100 -3.55 14.40 -0.96
CA TYR A 100 -3.85 15.23 0.21
C TYR A 100 -4.13 14.42 1.47
N MET A 101 -4.23 13.09 1.35
CA MET A 101 -4.42 12.15 2.45
C MET A 101 -3.20 11.24 2.67
N GLY A 102 -2.06 11.57 2.09
CA GLY A 102 -0.81 10.82 2.27
C GLY A 102 -0.36 10.01 1.05
N GLY A 103 -1.12 10.02 -0.04
CA GLY A 103 -0.70 9.45 -1.33
C GLY A 103 0.39 10.29 -2.00
N THR A 104 0.93 9.79 -3.11
CA THR A 104 1.94 10.47 -3.93
C THR A 104 1.30 11.31 -5.02
N HIS A 105 0.72 10.66 -6.03
CA HIS A 105 -0.09 11.24 -7.10
C HIS A 105 -1.18 10.25 -7.52
N LEU A 106 -2.20 10.70 -8.24
CA LEU A 106 -3.39 9.87 -8.49
C LEU A 106 -3.14 8.53 -9.21
N PRO A 107 -2.19 8.42 -10.16
CA PRO A 107 -1.87 7.12 -10.76
C PRO A 107 -1.32 6.07 -9.79
N ASP A 108 -0.74 6.48 -8.66
CA ASP A 108 -0.21 5.56 -7.66
C ASP A 108 -1.32 5.07 -6.72
N ILE A 109 -1.92 3.95 -7.07
CA ILE A 109 -2.93 3.33 -6.21
C ILE A 109 -2.25 2.38 -5.24
N ALA A 110 -2.48 2.61 -3.95
CA ALA A 110 -1.96 1.78 -2.87
C ALA A 110 -3.03 0.85 -2.30
N LEU A 111 -2.60 -0.36 -1.95
CA LEU A 111 -3.37 -1.33 -1.19
C LEU A 111 -2.66 -1.63 0.13
N VAL A 112 -3.42 -1.68 1.21
CA VAL A 112 -2.94 -2.01 2.56
C VAL A 112 -3.74 -3.18 3.10
N MET A 113 -3.07 -4.20 3.62
CA MET A 113 -3.70 -5.39 4.17
C MET A 113 -3.17 -5.66 5.59
N PRO A 114 -4.04 -5.81 6.60
CA PRO A 114 -3.65 -6.23 7.94
C PRO A 114 -3.24 -7.70 7.94
N ILE A 115 -2.19 -8.02 8.69
CA ILE A 115 -1.65 -9.37 8.87
C ILE A 115 -1.99 -9.85 10.27
N PHE A 116 -2.68 -11.00 10.34
CA PHE A 116 -3.09 -11.62 11.59
C PHE A 116 -2.33 -12.92 11.85
N SER A 117 -1.98 -13.16 13.11
CA SER A 117 -1.43 -14.44 13.59
C SER A 117 -2.12 -14.82 14.89
N GLY A 118 -2.61 -16.06 15.00
CA GLY A 118 -3.33 -16.52 16.19
C GLY A 118 -4.61 -15.71 16.53
N GLY A 119 -5.15 -14.95 15.58
CA GLY A 119 -6.30 -14.07 15.79
C GLY A 119 -5.94 -12.64 16.18
N GLU A 120 -4.66 -12.34 16.39
CA GLU A 120 -4.15 -11.01 16.73
C GLU A 120 -3.59 -10.30 15.50
N LEU A 121 -3.83 -9.00 15.38
CA LEU A 121 -3.22 -8.13 14.36
C LEU A 121 -1.75 -7.91 14.76
N ILE A 122 -0.81 -8.31 13.90
CA ILE A 122 0.62 -8.25 14.21
C ILE A 122 1.40 -7.29 13.29
N ALA A 123 0.89 -6.97 12.11
CA ALA A 123 1.60 -6.16 11.12
C ALA A 123 0.65 -5.72 10.01
N PHE A 124 1.17 -4.89 9.09
CA PHE A 124 0.54 -4.59 7.81
C PHE A 124 1.47 -4.92 6.65
N SER A 125 0.90 -5.37 5.54
CA SER A 125 1.55 -5.34 4.25
C SER A 125 0.95 -4.24 3.39
N ALA A 126 1.77 -3.51 2.65
CA ALA A 126 1.32 -2.51 1.71
C ALA A 126 2.04 -2.64 0.39
N ALA A 127 1.32 -2.35 -0.68
CA ALA A 127 1.86 -2.31 -2.03
C ALA A 127 1.25 -1.14 -2.80
N MET A 128 2.03 -0.53 -3.68
CA MET A 128 1.61 0.56 -4.54
C MET A 128 2.12 0.30 -5.96
N THR A 129 1.29 0.59 -6.94
CA THR A 129 1.66 0.50 -8.35
C THR A 129 1.19 1.73 -9.10
N HIS A 130 2.03 2.23 -10.01
CA HIS A 130 1.64 3.26 -10.97
C HIS A 130 0.69 2.68 -12.01
N HIS A 131 -0.55 3.16 -12.03
CA HIS A 131 -1.55 2.78 -13.01
C HIS A 131 -1.36 3.57 -14.31
N GLN A 132 -1.53 2.90 -15.43
CA GLN A 132 -1.35 3.51 -16.75
C GLN A 132 -2.34 4.64 -17.04
N ASP A 133 -3.55 4.55 -16.49
CA ASP A 133 -4.59 5.58 -16.62
C ASP A 133 -5.55 5.48 -15.42
N VAL A 134 -5.84 6.61 -14.81
CA VAL A 134 -6.83 6.75 -13.73
C VAL A 134 -7.89 7.82 -14.07
N GLY A 135 -8.11 8.05 -15.37
CA GLY A 135 -9.05 9.07 -15.86
C GLY A 135 -8.42 10.46 -16.02
N GLY A 136 -9.20 11.49 -15.76
CA GLY A 136 -8.74 12.87 -15.93
C GLY A 136 -8.81 13.40 -17.36
N MET A 137 -8.24 14.60 -17.58
CA MET A 137 -8.37 15.34 -18.82
C MET A 137 -7.46 14.82 -19.94
N SER A 138 -6.39 14.09 -19.59
CA SER A 138 -5.44 13.57 -20.58
C SER A 138 -5.29 12.06 -20.46
N PRO A 139 -5.17 11.31 -21.59
CA PRO A 139 -4.77 9.91 -21.54
C PRO A 139 -3.44 9.74 -20.80
N GLY A 140 -3.34 8.69 -19.97
CA GLY A 140 -2.16 8.45 -19.14
C GLY A 140 -2.17 9.24 -17.82
N SER A 141 -3.20 10.05 -17.56
CA SER A 141 -3.45 10.73 -16.26
C SER A 141 -2.29 11.58 -15.70
N VAL A 142 -1.43 12.11 -16.60
CA VAL A 142 -0.32 13.01 -16.23
C VAL A 142 -0.41 14.28 -17.10
N PRO A 143 -1.46 15.11 -16.94
CA PRO A 143 -1.59 16.35 -17.72
C PRO A 143 -0.59 17.41 -17.23
N THR A 144 0.19 17.98 -18.14
CA THR A 144 1.19 19.01 -17.82
C THR A 144 0.58 20.40 -17.60
N ASN A 145 -0.69 20.57 -17.94
CA ASN A 145 -1.44 21.82 -17.88
C ASN A 145 -2.65 21.78 -16.94
N ALA A 146 -2.71 20.79 -16.05
CA ALA A 146 -3.74 20.71 -15.01
C ALA A 146 -3.60 21.91 -14.03
N THR A 147 -4.72 22.50 -13.68
CA THR A 147 -4.84 23.59 -12.70
C THR A 147 -5.55 23.17 -11.42
N GLU A 148 -6.15 22.01 -11.43
CA GLU A 148 -6.84 21.39 -10.29
C GLU A 148 -6.76 19.86 -10.36
N ILE A 149 -6.76 19.21 -9.20
CA ILE A 149 -6.55 17.76 -9.09
C ILE A 149 -7.63 16.92 -9.80
N PHE A 150 -8.85 17.44 -9.96
CA PHE A 150 -9.93 16.75 -10.67
C PHE A 150 -9.65 16.55 -12.16
N GLN A 151 -8.72 17.30 -12.71
CA GLN A 151 -8.25 17.15 -14.09
C GLN A 151 -7.22 16.01 -14.25
N GLU A 152 -6.63 15.53 -13.14
CA GLU A 152 -5.58 14.53 -13.13
C GLU A 152 -6.13 13.09 -13.07
N GLY A 153 -7.32 12.88 -12.54
CA GLY A 153 -7.94 11.55 -12.48
C GLY A 153 -8.85 11.33 -11.29
N ILE A 154 -9.21 10.05 -11.09
CA ILE A 154 -10.07 9.67 -9.98
C ILE A 154 -9.31 9.76 -8.65
N ARG A 155 -9.93 10.42 -7.66
CA ARG A 155 -9.45 10.47 -6.28
C ARG A 155 -10.12 9.37 -5.48
N ILE A 156 -9.32 8.56 -4.82
CA ILE A 156 -9.77 7.45 -3.97
C ILE A 156 -9.32 7.77 -2.53
N PRO A 157 -10.23 8.21 -1.65
CA PRO A 157 -9.92 8.35 -0.24
C PRO A 157 -9.68 6.97 0.39
N PRO A 158 -9.24 6.88 1.66
CA PRO A 158 -9.17 5.61 2.37
C PRO A 158 -10.51 4.87 2.33
N LEU A 159 -10.56 3.72 1.66
CA LEU A 159 -11.77 2.89 1.52
C LEU A 159 -11.46 1.42 1.76
N LYS A 160 -12.42 0.69 2.31
CA LYS A 160 -12.33 -0.78 2.39
C LYS A 160 -12.65 -1.38 1.01
N TYR A 161 -11.63 -1.89 0.33
CA TYR A 161 -11.73 -2.55 -0.98
C TYR A 161 -12.19 -4.00 -0.87
N SER A 162 -11.73 -4.71 0.16
CA SER A 162 -12.19 -6.05 0.50
C SER A 162 -12.57 -6.13 1.97
N ASP A 163 -13.71 -6.75 2.26
CA ASP A 163 -14.17 -7.04 3.62
C ASP A 163 -14.10 -8.55 3.84
N LYS A 164 -13.18 -9.00 4.71
CA LYS A 164 -12.95 -10.42 5.05
C LYS A 164 -12.77 -11.33 3.82
N GLY A 165 -12.11 -10.80 2.79
CA GLY A 165 -11.86 -11.51 1.53
C GLY A 165 -12.96 -11.36 0.48
N VAL A 166 -14.02 -10.61 0.73
CA VAL A 166 -15.06 -10.31 -0.25
C VAL A 166 -14.83 -8.93 -0.85
N ILE A 167 -14.50 -8.91 -2.15
CA ILE A 167 -14.23 -7.66 -2.87
C ILE A 167 -15.52 -6.81 -2.97
N ASN A 168 -15.38 -5.50 -2.80
CA ASN A 168 -16.44 -4.53 -3.01
C ASN A 168 -16.68 -4.30 -4.51
N ASP A 169 -17.54 -5.11 -5.10
CA ASP A 169 -17.86 -5.04 -6.53
C ASP A 169 -18.41 -3.67 -6.98
N LYS A 170 -19.06 -2.94 -6.08
CA LYS A 170 -19.59 -1.61 -6.39
C LYS A 170 -18.46 -0.61 -6.58
N LEU A 171 -17.48 -0.62 -5.67
CA LEU A 171 -16.28 0.20 -5.77
C LEU A 171 -15.48 -0.16 -7.03
N LEU A 172 -15.26 -1.45 -7.28
CA LEU A 172 -14.54 -1.92 -8.46
C LEU A 172 -15.23 -1.47 -9.77
N LYS A 173 -16.56 -1.51 -9.84
CA LYS A 173 -17.31 -1.02 -11.00
C LYS A 173 -17.15 0.49 -11.20
N ILE A 174 -17.16 1.27 -10.12
CA ILE A 174 -16.93 2.73 -10.20
C ILE A 174 -15.51 3.00 -10.73
N LEU A 175 -14.50 2.34 -10.17
CA LEU A 175 -13.11 2.50 -10.63
C LEU A 175 -12.99 2.18 -12.13
N LYS A 176 -13.49 1.01 -12.56
CA LYS A 176 -13.42 0.58 -13.97
C LYS A 176 -14.16 1.50 -14.94
N LEU A 177 -15.20 2.21 -14.47
CA LEU A 177 -15.96 3.13 -15.32
C LEU A 177 -15.24 4.47 -15.54
N ASN A 178 -14.37 4.86 -14.61
CA ASN A 178 -13.70 6.16 -14.60
C ASN A 178 -12.27 6.15 -15.15
N VAL A 179 -11.80 5.01 -15.61
CA VAL A 179 -10.47 4.84 -16.23
C VAL A 179 -10.60 4.41 -17.70
N ARG A 180 -9.56 4.64 -18.51
CA ARG A 180 -9.47 4.23 -19.92
C ARG A 180 -8.83 2.87 -20.09
#